data_afd2d70fb30a3565cb2a36fe0db67587
#
_entry.id   afd2d70fb30a3565cb2a36fe0db67587
#
_cell.length_a   1.000
_cell.length_b   1.000
_cell.length_c   1.000
_cell.angle_alpha   90.00
_cell.angle_beta   90.00
_cell.angle_gamma   90.00
#
_symmetry.space_group_name_H-M   'P 1'
#
loop_
_entity.id
_entity.type
_entity.pdbx_description
1 polymer ?
#
loop_
_entity_poly.entity_id
_entity_poly.type
_entity_poly.pdbx_seq_one_letter_code
_entity_poly.pdbx_strand_id
1 'polypeptide(L)'
;MKKSIIFYFSIIAFSFCASSSNLPNDVRWVVNSGEYDKLCRQIYSQATEDLVKVFIDGQSAIIMDLDETVLDNSQYQIEINEKGESFSMISWAKWVLRAEAKLVPGAKHFFDFIRKRNIQIIFISNRMNERLSSTVKNMKKLNIYNEKDIYLLRLDKADKKYIRRNEVYTGTGRMRAIGSKKIVAYFGDAMGDFSLKNSLGKEYIFPNPMYGKW
;
A
#
# COMPACT_ATOMS: atom_id res chain seq x y z
N MET A 1 33.76 45.35 -33.48
CA MET A 1 33.61 43.89 -33.39
C MET A 1 33.59 43.53 -31.87
N LYS A 2 32.40 43.24 -31.34
CA LYS A 2 32.26 42.80 -29.93
C LYS A 2 32.23 41.28 -29.91
N LYS A 3 33.20 40.65 -29.26
CA LYS A 3 33.21 39.18 -29.03
C LYS A 3 32.38 38.87 -27.78
N SER A 4 31.27 38.17 -27.97
CA SER A 4 30.48 37.60 -26.87
C SER A 4 31.12 36.29 -26.43
N ILE A 5 31.49 36.24 -25.16
CA ILE A 5 31.98 35.00 -24.51
C ILE A 5 30.75 34.32 -23.90
N ILE A 6 30.41 33.15 -24.45
CA ILE A 6 29.32 32.28 -23.88
C ILE A 6 29.98 31.37 -22.85
N PHE A 7 29.61 31.58 -21.59
CA PHE A 7 29.98 30.66 -20.50
C PHE A 7 28.98 29.47 -20.47
N TYR A 8 29.47 28.28 -20.79
CA TYR A 8 28.76 27.03 -20.58
C TYR A 8 28.87 26.64 -19.09
N PHE A 9 27.76 26.74 -18.34
CA PHE A 9 27.64 26.17 -17.02
C PHE A 9 27.27 24.69 -17.16
N SER A 10 28.26 23.79 -17.01
CA SER A 10 28.02 22.35 -16.85
C SER A 10 27.45 22.08 -15.48
N ILE A 11 26.15 21.81 -15.42
CA ILE A 11 25.52 21.29 -14.21
C ILE A 11 25.94 19.82 -14.06
N ILE A 12 26.90 19.56 -13.18
CA ILE A 12 27.23 18.19 -12.77
C ILE A 12 26.14 17.74 -11.81
N ALA A 13 25.19 16.95 -12.33
CA ALA A 13 24.23 16.24 -11.50
C ALA A 13 24.98 15.14 -10.73
N PHE A 14 25.30 15.38 -9.47
CA PHE A 14 25.76 14.33 -8.57
C PHE A 14 24.58 13.39 -8.31
N SER A 15 24.52 12.29 -9.03
CA SER A 15 23.67 11.16 -8.69
C SER A 15 24.25 10.52 -7.42
N PHE A 16 23.66 10.83 -6.27
CA PHE A 16 23.95 10.12 -5.04
C PHE A 16 23.40 8.70 -5.18
N CYS A 17 24.22 7.81 -5.69
CA CYS A 17 23.99 6.37 -5.57
C CYS A 17 24.30 6.01 -4.12
N ALA A 18 23.28 5.96 -3.27
CA ALA A 18 23.44 5.48 -1.90
C ALA A 18 24.04 4.07 -1.99
N SER A 19 25.18 3.86 -1.35
CA SER A 19 25.86 2.57 -1.32
C SER A 19 24.91 1.55 -0.66
N SER A 20 24.36 0.63 -1.43
CA SER A 20 23.43 -0.41 -0.97
C SER A 20 24.04 -1.37 0.06
N SER A 21 25.34 -1.23 0.35
CA SER A 21 26.09 -2.10 1.27
C SER A 21 25.79 -1.88 2.75
N ASN A 22 25.21 -0.74 3.14
CA ASN A 22 24.96 -0.38 4.55
C ASN A 22 23.50 -0.52 5.00
N LEU A 23 22.60 -0.98 4.15
CA LEU A 23 21.21 -1.21 4.55
C LEU A 23 21.06 -2.47 5.39
N PRO A 24 20.19 -2.47 6.42
CA PRO A 24 19.79 -3.69 7.12
C PRO A 24 19.33 -4.77 6.14
N ASN A 25 19.54 -6.02 6.47
CA ASN A 25 19.28 -7.15 5.57
C ASN A 25 17.84 -7.22 5.09
N ASP A 26 16.89 -6.91 5.95
CA ASP A 26 15.46 -6.86 5.71
C ASP A 26 15.09 -5.77 4.68
N VAL A 27 15.57 -4.54 4.89
CA VAL A 27 15.37 -3.42 3.95
C VAL A 27 16.06 -3.72 2.62
N ARG A 28 17.31 -4.20 2.67
CA ARG A 28 18.08 -4.54 1.47
C ARG A 28 17.38 -5.63 0.64
N TRP A 29 16.78 -6.62 1.30
CA TRP A 29 16.04 -7.69 0.61
C TRP A 29 14.82 -7.11 -0.14
N VAL A 30 14.05 -6.21 0.48
CA VAL A 30 12.89 -5.58 -0.18
C VAL A 30 13.32 -4.71 -1.35
N VAL A 31 14.40 -3.93 -1.18
CA VAL A 31 14.81 -2.92 -2.18
C VAL A 31 15.57 -3.53 -3.37
N ASN A 32 16.38 -4.55 -3.12
CA ASN A 32 17.37 -5.03 -4.10
C ASN A 32 17.15 -6.46 -4.57
N SER A 33 16.30 -7.28 -3.92
CA SER A 33 16.17 -8.68 -4.33
C SER A 33 15.14 -8.87 -5.44
N GLY A 34 15.48 -9.72 -6.40
CA GLY A 34 14.52 -10.18 -7.41
C GLY A 34 13.45 -11.09 -6.82
N GLU A 35 13.75 -11.73 -5.68
CA GLU A 35 12.83 -12.61 -4.96
C GLU A 35 11.63 -11.86 -4.40
N TYR A 36 11.86 -10.67 -3.80
CA TYR A 36 10.76 -9.81 -3.32
C TYR A 36 9.83 -9.40 -4.46
N ASP A 37 10.39 -8.87 -5.56
CA ASP A 37 9.61 -8.51 -6.75
C ASP A 37 8.82 -9.71 -7.28
N LYS A 38 9.47 -10.86 -7.40
CA LYS A 38 8.84 -12.06 -7.91
C LYS A 38 7.71 -12.57 -7.03
N LEU A 39 7.93 -12.61 -5.71
CA LEU A 39 6.91 -13.05 -4.74
C LEU A 39 5.68 -12.14 -4.77
N CYS A 40 5.86 -10.82 -4.73
CA CYS A 40 4.75 -9.89 -4.78
C CYS A 40 3.93 -10.03 -6.07
N ARG A 41 4.60 -10.15 -7.22
CA ARG A 41 3.93 -10.39 -8.50
C ARG A 41 3.20 -11.73 -8.54
N GLN A 42 3.75 -12.78 -7.97
CA GLN A 42 3.10 -14.10 -7.89
C GLN A 42 1.81 -14.02 -7.05
N ILE A 43 1.84 -13.32 -5.92
CA ILE A 43 0.66 -13.13 -5.06
C ILE A 43 -0.46 -12.42 -5.84
N TYR A 44 -0.14 -11.30 -6.51
CA TYR A 44 -1.14 -10.59 -7.31
C TYR A 44 -1.62 -11.38 -8.53
N SER A 45 -0.74 -12.15 -9.19
CA SER A 45 -1.12 -13.03 -10.31
C SER A 45 -2.07 -14.11 -9.84
N GLN A 46 -1.75 -14.80 -8.75
CA GLN A 46 -2.61 -15.81 -8.16
C GLN A 46 -3.98 -15.25 -7.76
N ALA A 47 -3.99 -14.06 -7.15
CA ALA A 47 -5.25 -13.38 -6.82
C ALA A 47 -6.09 -13.06 -8.06
N THR A 48 -5.45 -12.63 -9.15
CA THR A 48 -6.12 -12.37 -10.43
C THR A 48 -6.76 -13.66 -10.98
N GLU A 49 -6.00 -14.75 -11.04
CA GLU A 49 -6.47 -16.06 -11.54
C GLU A 49 -7.65 -16.60 -10.71
N ASP A 50 -7.58 -16.42 -9.40
CA ASP A 50 -8.64 -16.86 -8.49
C ASP A 50 -9.89 -16.00 -8.65
N LEU A 51 -9.74 -14.68 -8.70
CA LEU A 51 -10.87 -13.77 -8.84
C LEU A 51 -11.57 -13.85 -10.19
N VAL A 52 -10.88 -14.28 -11.27
CA VAL A 52 -11.54 -14.59 -12.57
C VAL A 52 -12.65 -15.61 -12.40
N LYS A 53 -12.48 -16.59 -11.50
CA LYS A 53 -13.43 -17.70 -11.25
C LYS A 53 -14.56 -17.32 -10.28
N VAL A 54 -14.46 -16.15 -9.62
CA VAL A 54 -15.45 -15.71 -8.63
C VAL A 54 -16.57 -14.95 -9.32
N PHE A 55 -17.82 -15.28 -8.98
CA PHE A 55 -18.97 -14.48 -9.38
C PHE A 55 -18.97 -13.15 -8.61
N ILE A 56 -18.96 -12.05 -9.35
CA ILE A 56 -18.93 -10.69 -8.83
C ILE A 56 -20.28 -10.02 -9.09
N ASP A 57 -20.87 -9.49 -8.03
CA ASP A 57 -22.11 -8.72 -8.06
C ASP A 57 -21.90 -7.34 -7.39
N GLY A 58 -22.95 -6.53 -7.30
CA GLY A 58 -22.88 -5.19 -6.68
C GLY A 58 -22.59 -5.19 -5.16
N GLN A 59 -22.66 -6.36 -4.51
CA GLN A 59 -22.31 -6.53 -3.09
C GLN A 59 -20.89 -7.02 -2.90
N SER A 60 -20.25 -7.51 -3.96
CA SER A 60 -18.91 -8.08 -3.90
C SER A 60 -17.84 -6.98 -3.72
N ALA A 61 -16.94 -7.21 -2.77
CA ALA A 61 -15.81 -6.31 -2.50
C ALA A 61 -14.55 -7.10 -2.12
N ILE A 62 -13.40 -6.47 -2.22
CA ILE A 62 -12.15 -6.93 -1.62
C ILE A 62 -11.72 -5.97 -0.52
N ILE A 63 -11.06 -6.50 0.51
CA ILE A 63 -10.40 -5.69 1.55
C ILE A 63 -8.89 -5.72 1.29
N MET A 64 -8.25 -4.55 1.31
CA MET A 64 -6.81 -4.41 1.16
C MET A 64 -6.23 -3.53 2.25
N ASP A 65 -5.10 -3.94 2.84
CA ASP A 65 -4.24 -2.98 3.53
C ASP A 65 -3.55 -2.04 2.53
N LEU A 66 -2.88 -1.01 3.02
CA LEU A 66 -2.16 -0.06 2.19
C LEU A 66 -0.65 -0.30 2.24
N ASP A 67 -0.05 -0.23 3.43
CA ASP A 67 1.39 -0.22 3.63
C ASP A 67 1.95 -1.63 3.45
N GLU A 68 2.99 -1.79 2.64
CA GLU A 68 3.64 -3.05 2.24
C GLU A 68 2.70 -4.08 1.59
N THR A 69 1.49 -3.65 1.28
CA THR A 69 0.51 -4.41 0.49
C THR A 69 0.27 -3.76 -0.86
N VAL A 70 -0.10 -2.49 -0.89
CA VAL A 70 -0.31 -1.69 -2.11
C VAL A 70 0.81 -0.68 -2.29
N LEU A 71 1.23 -0.04 -1.20
CA LEU A 71 2.22 1.02 -1.14
C LEU A 71 3.52 0.50 -0.52
N ASP A 72 4.59 0.57 -1.26
CA ASP A 72 5.94 0.26 -0.84
C ASP A 72 6.54 1.49 -0.13
N ASN A 73 6.79 1.37 1.16
CA ASN A 73 7.40 2.41 1.99
C ASN A 73 8.87 2.12 2.31
N SER A 74 9.54 1.24 1.57
CA SER A 74 10.95 0.90 1.78
C SER A 74 11.86 2.14 1.77
N GLN A 75 11.52 3.16 0.98
CA GLN A 75 12.25 4.44 0.99
C GLN A 75 12.23 5.13 2.36
N TYR A 76 11.12 5.05 3.11
CA TYR A 76 11.08 5.55 4.48
C TYR A 76 12.05 4.78 5.39
N GLN A 77 12.15 3.46 5.24
CA GLN A 77 13.08 2.65 6.02
C GLN A 77 14.55 2.98 5.69
N ILE A 78 14.85 3.24 4.43
CA ILE A 78 16.18 3.73 4.01
C ILE A 78 16.50 5.05 4.72
N GLU A 79 15.60 6.02 4.65
CA GLU A 79 15.82 7.36 5.20
C GLU A 79 16.03 7.39 6.72
N ILE A 80 15.26 6.58 7.49
CA ILE A 80 15.47 6.51 8.94
C ILE A 80 16.76 5.77 9.28
N ASN A 81 17.13 4.73 8.51
CA ASN A 81 18.41 4.03 8.70
C ASN A 81 19.61 4.94 8.42
N GLU A 82 19.59 5.70 7.32
CA GLU A 82 20.66 6.66 6.98
C GLU A 82 20.86 7.74 8.06
N LYS A 83 19.80 8.10 8.76
CA LYS A 83 19.84 9.06 9.87
C LYS A 83 20.19 8.43 11.23
N GLY A 84 20.32 7.10 11.29
CA GLY A 84 20.47 6.39 12.57
C GLY A 84 19.24 6.52 13.47
N GLU A 85 18.05 6.75 12.88
CA GLU A 85 16.79 6.91 13.58
C GLU A 85 16.00 5.60 13.58
N SER A 86 15.08 5.48 14.53
CA SER A 86 14.07 4.42 14.55
C SER A 86 12.71 4.97 14.15
N PHE A 87 11.76 4.07 13.85
CA PHE A 87 10.37 4.43 13.58
C PHE A 87 9.79 5.32 14.69
N SER A 88 9.16 6.40 14.29
CA SER A 88 8.32 7.22 15.17
C SER A 88 7.03 7.64 14.45
N MET A 89 5.95 7.86 15.21
CA MET A 89 4.70 8.36 14.65
C MET A 89 4.85 9.72 13.97
N ILE A 90 5.82 10.51 14.42
CA ILE A 90 6.10 11.85 13.86
C ILE A 90 6.80 11.72 12.51
N SER A 91 7.88 10.94 12.42
CA SER A 91 8.61 10.73 11.16
C SER A 91 7.74 10.01 10.13
N TRP A 92 6.97 9.01 10.57
CA TRP A 92 5.99 8.33 9.73
C TRP A 92 4.92 9.28 9.18
N ALA A 93 4.37 10.16 10.04
CA ALA A 93 3.41 11.17 9.59
C ALA A 93 4.00 12.08 8.50
N LYS A 94 5.23 12.53 8.66
CA LYS A 94 5.94 13.35 7.66
C LYS A 94 6.11 12.59 6.34
N TRP A 95 6.48 11.31 6.40
CA TRP A 95 6.59 10.45 5.22
C TRP A 95 5.26 10.36 4.46
N VAL A 96 4.17 10.00 5.14
CA VAL A 96 2.85 9.86 4.51
C VAL A 96 2.39 11.18 3.88
N LEU A 97 2.69 12.34 4.50
CA LEU A 97 2.34 13.66 3.96
C LEU A 97 3.04 13.98 2.63
N ARG A 98 4.22 13.43 2.37
CA ARG A 98 4.95 13.60 1.10
C ARG A 98 4.22 12.96 -0.08
N ALA A 99 3.45 11.90 0.17
CA ALA A 99 2.75 11.12 -0.86
C ALA A 99 3.73 10.62 -1.95
N GLU A 100 4.79 9.91 -1.51
CA GLU A 100 5.92 9.46 -2.36
C GLU A 100 6.14 7.95 -2.31
N ALA A 101 5.32 7.20 -1.58
CA ALA A 101 5.38 5.75 -1.60
C ALA A 101 5.18 5.23 -3.03
N LYS A 102 5.94 4.20 -3.40
CA LYS A 102 5.83 3.51 -4.69
C LYS A 102 4.73 2.44 -4.63
N LEU A 103 4.51 1.75 -5.73
CA LEU A 103 3.67 0.57 -5.73
C LEU A 103 4.47 -0.67 -5.34
N VAL A 104 3.87 -1.53 -4.54
CA VAL A 104 4.35 -2.92 -4.38
C VAL A 104 4.33 -3.60 -5.75
N PRO A 105 5.36 -4.39 -6.09
CA PRO A 105 5.46 -5.04 -7.39
C PRO A 105 4.21 -5.83 -7.76
N GLY A 106 3.70 -5.63 -8.98
CA GLY A 106 2.48 -6.28 -9.47
C GLY A 106 1.17 -5.53 -9.16
N ALA A 107 1.14 -4.62 -8.19
CA ALA A 107 -0.08 -3.92 -7.78
C ALA A 107 -0.77 -3.22 -8.95
N LYS A 108 -0.03 -2.49 -9.81
CA LYS A 108 -0.65 -1.76 -10.93
C LYS A 108 -1.49 -2.66 -11.83
N HIS A 109 -0.95 -3.80 -12.24
CA HIS A 109 -1.67 -4.75 -13.12
C HIS A 109 -2.90 -5.33 -12.43
N PHE A 110 -2.79 -5.64 -11.14
CA PHE A 110 -3.91 -6.11 -10.33
C PHE A 110 -5.01 -5.05 -10.23
N PHE A 111 -4.67 -3.79 -9.98
CA PHE A 111 -5.65 -2.70 -9.95
C PHE A 111 -6.35 -2.53 -11.31
N ASP A 112 -5.63 -2.60 -12.43
CA ASP A 112 -6.22 -2.53 -13.77
C ASP A 112 -7.23 -3.67 -14.00
N PHE A 113 -6.92 -4.87 -13.53
CA PHE A 113 -7.82 -6.01 -13.56
C PHE A 113 -9.07 -5.78 -12.69
N ILE A 114 -8.91 -5.35 -11.44
CA ILE A 114 -10.01 -5.07 -10.50
C ILE A 114 -10.96 -4.01 -11.08
N ARG A 115 -10.42 -2.96 -11.69
CA ARG A 115 -11.23 -1.90 -12.33
C ARG A 115 -12.05 -2.42 -13.49
N LYS A 116 -11.47 -3.24 -14.37
CA LYS A 116 -12.17 -3.88 -15.50
C LYS A 116 -13.30 -4.80 -15.04
N ARG A 117 -13.14 -5.42 -13.87
CA ARG A 117 -14.15 -6.32 -13.27
C ARG A 117 -15.19 -5.59 -12.42
N ASN A 118 -15.07 -4.25 -12.24
CA ASN A 118 -15.92 -3.44 -11.37
C ASN A 118 -15.99 -3.97 -9.92
N ILE A 119 -14.89 -4.54 -9.41
CA ILE A 119 -14.82 -5.02 -8.03
C ILE A 119 -14.59 -3.83 -7.10
N GLN A 120 -15.43 -3.68 -6.08
CA GLN A 120 -15.27 -2.65 -5.06
C GLN A 120 -14.03 -2.90 -4.22
N ILE A 121 -13.19 -1.88 -4.02
CA ILE A 121 -12.08 -1.94 -3.08
C ILE A 121 -12.41 -1.19 -1.79
N ILE A 122 -12.11 -1.83 -0.67
CA ILE A 122 -12.22 -1.24 0.67
C ILE A 122 -10.84 -1.31 1.31
N PHE A 123 -10.20 -0.16 1.48
CA PHE A 123 -8.91 -0.07 2.16
C PHE A 123 -9.10 -0.01 3.67
N ILE A 124 -8.50 -0.95 4.40
CA ILE A 124 -8.48 -0.97 5.88
C ILE A 124 -7.02 -0.88 6.34
N SER A 125 -6.55 0.33 6.63
CA SER A 125 -5.16 0.57 6.99
C SER A 125 -5.01 1.24 8.36
N ASN A 126 -3.88 1.02 9.02
CA ASN A 126 -3.51 1.68 10.27
C ASN A 126 -2.96 3.10 10.07
N ARG A 127 -2.90 3.60 8.84
CA ARG A 127 -2.71 5.04 8.61
C ARG A 127 -3.80 5.81 9.33
N MET A 128 -3.43 6.89 10.01
CA MET A 128 -4.40 7.75 10.69
C MET A 128 -5.32 8.45 9.69
N ASN A 129 -6.60 8.55 10.00
CA ASN A 129 -7.62 9.13 9.10
C ASN A 129 -7.32 10.59 8.68
N GLU A 130 -6.67 11.35 9.53
CA GLU A 130 -6.16 12.69 9.21
C GLU A 130 -5.14 12.72 8.04
N ARG A 131 -4.62 11.55 7.64
CA ARG A 131 -3.71 11.37 6.49
C ARG A 131 -4.44 10.93 5.22
N LEU A 132 -5.78 10.89 5.21
CA LEU A 132 -6.58 10.43 4.06
C LEU A 132 -6.26 11.22 2.80
N SER A 133 -6.21 12.55 2.89
CA SER A 133 -5.94 13.40 1.72
C SER A 133 -4.56 13.12 1.09
N SER A 134 -3.53 12.93 1.91
CA SER A 134 -2.18 12.59 1.43
C SER A 134 -2.11 11.17 0.86
N THR A 135 -2.83 10.23 1.47
CA THR A 135 -2.96 8.86 0.95
C THR A 135 -3.63 8.87 -0.42
N VAL A 136 -4.76 9.56 -0.57
CA VAL A 136 -5.45 9.73 -1.86
C VAL A 136 -4.56 10.44 -2.89
N LYS A 137 -3.80 11.47 -2.48
CA LYS A 137 -2.81 12.13 -3.35
C LYS A 137 -1.77 11.15 -3.88
N ASN A 138 -1.27 10.25 -3.04
CA ASN A 138 -0.31 9.21 -3.45
C ASN A 138 -0.96 8.24 -4.45
N MET A 139 -2.17 7.73 -4.16
CA MET A 139 -2.90 6.82 -5.05
C MET A 139 -3.18 7.47 -6.43
N LYS A 140 -3.47 8.77 -6.47
CA LYS A 140 -3.64 9.54 -7.71
C LYS A 140 -2.34 9.64 -8.50
N LYS A 141 -1.21 9.97 -7.85
CA LYS A 141 0.12 10.01 -8.49
C LYS A 141 0.49 8.66 -9.12
N LEU A 142 0.07 7.55 -8.49
CA LEU A 142 0.33 6.19 -8.94
C LEU A 142 -0.67 5.67 -9.99
N ASN A 143 -1.65 6.48 -10.38
CA ASN A 143 -2.71 6.12 -11.33
C ASN A 143 -3.50 4.87 -10.94
N ILE A 144 -3.82 4.72 -9.64
CA ILE A 144 -4.63 3.62 -9.10
C ILE A 144 -5.85 4.09 -8.30
N TYR A 145 -6.00 5.40 -8.10
CA TYR A 145 -7.15 6.00 -7.42
C TYR A 145 -8.46 5.77 -8.18
N ASN A 146 -9.51 5.53 -7.44
CA ASN A 146 -10.89 5.57 -7.95
C ASN A 146 -11.78 6.21 -6.87
N GLU A 147 -12.71 7.05 -7.29
CA GLU A 147 -13.64 7.75 -6.39
C GLU A 147 -14.59 6.82 -5.63
N LYS A 148 -14.84 5.61 -6.19
CA LYS A 148 -15.66 4.57 -5.57
C LYS A 148 -14.93 3.79 -4.49
N ASP A 149 -13.60 3.94 -4.36
CA ASP A 149 -12.85 3.26 -3.32
C ASP A 149 -13.22 3.77 -1.93
N ILE A 150 -13.36 2.85 -0.99
CA ILE A 150 -13.70 3.16 0.39
C ILE A 150 -12.42 3.10 1.23
N TYR A 151 -12.19 4.11 2.05
CA TYR A 151 -11.03 4.20 2.93
C TYR A 151 -11.48 4.17 4.39
N LEU A 152 -11.25 3.06 5.06
CA LEU A 152 -11.49 2.91 6.50
C LEU A 152 -10.13 3.02 7.22
N LEU A 153 -9.59 4.24 7.25
CA LEU A 153 -8.35 4.53 7.96
C LEU A 153 -8.61 4.63 9.47
N ARG A 154 -7.55 4.53 10.24
CA ARG A 154 -7.61 4.46 11.71
C ARG A 154 -7.99 5.82 12.31
N LEU A 155 -9.03 5.86 13.12
CA LEU A 155 -9.47 7.07 13.83
C LEU A 155 -8.61 7.32 15.08
N ASP A 156 -8.39 6.28 15.89
CA ASP A 156 -7.63 6.33 17.14
C ASP A 156 -7.02 4.95 17.49
N LYS A 157 -6.38 4.83 18.65
CA LYS A 157 -5.76 3.57 19.11
C LYS A 157 -6.77 2.43 19.34
N ALA A 158 -8.02 2.74 19.65
CA ALA A 158 -9.08 1.74 19.90
C ALA A 158 -9.68 1.22 18.60
N ASP A 159 -9.61 2.01 17.49
CA ASP A 159 -10.12 1.64 16.18
C ASP A 159 -9.23 0.56 15.52
N LYS A 160 -9.48 -0.70 15.89
CA LYS A 160 -8.72 -1.86 15.38
C LYS A 160 -9.24 -2.32 14.01
N LYS A 161 -8.40 -2.97 13.21
CA LYS A 161 -8.79 -3.48 11.86
C LYS A 161 -9.99 -4.42 11.91
N TYR A 162 -10.13 -5.25 12.95
CA TYR A 162 -11.29 -6.15 13.08
C TYR A 162 -12.62 -5.39 13.29
N ILE A 163 -12.60 -4.23 13.96
CA ILE A 163 -13.79 -3.37 14.13
C ILE A 163 -14.22 -2.84 12.78
N ARG A 164 -13.29 -2.30 12.02
CA ARG A 164 -13.52 -1.77 10.66
C ARG A 164 -14.00 -2.84 9.70
N ARG A 165 -13.46 -4.07 9.78
CA ARG A 165 -13.98 -5.21 9.00
C ARG A 165 -15.41 -5.54 9.39
N ASN A 166 -15.74 -5.51 10.68
CA ASN A 166 -17.10 -5.73 11.13
C ASN A 166 -18.08 -4.67 10.60
N GLU A 167 -17.68 -3.41 10.52
CA GLU A 167 -18.48 -2.37 9.83
C GLU A 167 -18.80 -2.77 8.39
N VAL A 168 -17.81 -3.32 7.67
CA VAL A 168 -18.01 -3.78 6.28
C VAL A 168 -19.00 -4.94 6.20
N TYR A 169 -18.89 -5.93 7.09
CA TYR A 169 -19.78 -7.11 7.08
C TYR A 169 -21.22 -6.79 7.45
N THR A 170 -21.41 -5.83 8.34
CA THR A 170 -22.73 -5.50 8.89
C THR A 170 -23.38 -4.28 8.26
N GLY A 171 -22.62 -3.50 7.48
CA GLY A 171 -23.11 -2.21 6.93
C GLY A 171 -23.37 -1.17 8.01
N THR A 172 -22.63 -1.21 9.12
CA THR A 172 -22.77 -0.27 10.24
C THR A 172 -21.65 0.77 10.26
N GLY A 173 -21.63 1.64 11.25
CA GLY A 173 -20.56 2.63 11.41
C GLY A 173 -20.38 3.48 10.16
N ARG A 174 -19.15 3.52 9.65
CA ARG A 174 -18.77 4.26 8.41
C ARG A 174 -19.38 3.66 7.16
N MET A 175 -19.82 2.42 7.19
CA MET A 175 -20.45 1.74 6.04
C MET A 175 -21.97 1.95 5.99
N ARG A 176 -22.60 2.66 6.93
CA ARG A 176 -24.07 2.79 7.03
C ARG A 176 -24.73 3.32 5.74
N ALA A 177 -24.12 4.27 5.08
CA ALA A 177 -24.65 4.84 3.82
C ALA A 177 -24.43 3.94 2.59
N ILE A 178 -23.51 2.97 2.70
CA ILE A 178 -23.07 2.10 1.59
C ILE A 178 -23.70 0.71 1.71
N GLY A 179 -23.97 0.28 2.95
CA GLY A 179 -24.45 -1.05 3.26
C GLY A 179 -23.35 -2.09 3.49
N SER A 180 -23.76 -3.30 3.82
CA SER A 180 -22.85 -4.44 3.98
C SER A 180 -22.24 -4.88 2.66
N LYS A 181 -21.07 -5.54 2.72
CA LYS A 181 -20.40 -6.10 1.55
C LYS A 181 -20.01 -7.56 1.76
N LYS A 182 -20.10 -8.34 0.69
CA LYS A 182 -19.60 -9.71 0.60
C LYS A 182 -18.13 -9.66 0.20
N ILE A 183 -17.25 -10.02 1.10
CA ILE A 183 -15.80 -9.96 0.83
C ILE A 183 -15.36 -11.26 0.15
N VAL A 184 -14.81 -11.12 -1.05
CA VAL A 184 -14.34 -12.22 -1.87
C VAL A 184 -12.82 -12.44 -1.77
N ALA A 185 -12.07 -11.44 -1.31
CA ALA A 185 -10.63 -11.57 -1.07
C ALA A 185 -10.12 -10.55 -0.05
N TYR A 186 -9.02 -10.90 0.64
CA TYR A 186 -8.29 -10.07 1.60
C TYR A 186 -6.82 -10.00 1.19
N PHE A 187 -6.24 -8.82 1.33
CA PHE A 187 -4.85 -8.54 1.00
C PHE A 187 -4.19 -7.80 2.16
N GLY A 188 -3.07 -8.28 2.62
CA GLY A 188 -2.34 -7.67 3.73
C GLY A 188 -0.93 -8.23 3.87
N ASP A 189 -0.09 -7.58 4.66
CA ASP A 189 1.26 -8.00 5.00
C ASP A 189 1.38 -8.54 6.43
N ALA A 190 0.29 -8.47 7.21
CA ALA A 190 0.26 -8.90 8.61
C ALA A 190 -1.00 -9.70 8.94
N MET A 191 -0.88 -10.62 9.90
CA MET A 191 -2.02 -11.45 10.34
C MET A 191 -3.23 -10.65 10.83
N GLY A 192 -3.00 -9.42 11.30
CA GLY A 192 -4.07 -8.49 11.68
C GLY A 192 -4.97 -8.02 10.52
N ASP A 193 -4.58 -8.26 9.27
CA ASP A 193 -5.33 -7.88 8.07
C ASP A 193 -6.39 -8.89 7.69
N PHE A 194 -6.29 -10.09 8.23
CA PHE A 194 -7.16 -11.19 7.89
C PHE A 194 -8.24 -11.43 8.93
N SER A 195 -9.29 -12.15 8.53
CA SER A 195 -10.37 -12.54 9.45
C SER A 195 -9.99 -13.82 10.16
N LEU A 196 -10.03 -13.81 11.49
CA LEU A 196 -9.76 -15.00 12.29
C LEU A 196 -10.94 -16.01 12.31
N LYS A 197 -12.08 -15.68 11.72
CA LYS A 197 -13.29 -16.52 11.72
C LYS A 197 -13.83 -16.65 10.30
N ASN A 198 -13.79 -17.89 9.77
CA ASN A 198 -14.50 -18.36 8.56
C ASN A 198 -14.77 -17.27 7.51
N SER A 199 -13.73 -16.60 7.02
CA SER A 199 -13.89 -15.70 5.90
C SER A 199 -14.15 -16.52 4.65
N LEU A 200 -15.23 -16.22 3.93
CA LEU A 200 -15.52 -16.84 2.63
C LEU A 200 -14.53 -16.37 1.54
N GLY A 201 -13.80 -15.28 1.79
CA GLY A 201 -12.83 -14.72 0.87
C GLY A 201 -11.44 -15.35 1.01
N LYS A 202 -10.73 -15.46 -0.11
CA LYS A 202 -9.33 -15.90 -0.12
C LYS A 202 -8.42 -14.84 0.51
N GLU A 203 -7.37 -15.29 1.18
CA GLU A 203 -6.39 -14.46 1.87
C GLU A 203 -5.07 -14.48 1.12
N TYR A 204 -4.48 -13.30 0.89
CA TYR A 204 -3.21 -13.09 0.17
C TYR A 204 -2.28 -12.28 1.06
N ILE A 205 -1.26 -12.95 1.61
CA ILE A 205 -0.28 -12.32 2.49
C ILE A 205 0.98 -11.92 1.72
N PHE A 206 1.39 -10.66 1.88
CA PHE A 206 2.59 -10.11 1.26
C PHE A 206 3.80 -10.21 2.21
N PRO A 207 5.01 -10.44 1.68
CA PRO A 207 6.19 -10.49 2.51
C PRO A 207 6.57 -9.09 3.00
N ASN A 208 6.68 -8.92 4.31
CA ASN A 208 7.21 -7.71 4.93
C ASN A 208 8.21 -8.07 6.02
N PRO A 209 9.53 -8.14 5.71
CA PRO A 209 10.56 -8.40 6.72
C PRO A 209 11.01 -7.14 7.46
N MET A 210 10.61 -5.92 7.02
CA MET A 210 11.17 -4.68 7.54
C MET A 210 10.60 -4.28 8.91
N TYR A 211 9.35 -4.64 9.18
CA TYR A 211 8.69 -4.37 10.47
C TYR A 211 7.42 -5.21 10.62
N GLY A 212 6.97 -5.37 11.84
CA GLY A 212 5.77 -6.16 12.15
C GLY A 212 5.71 -6.57 13.60
N LYS A 213 4.77 -7.43 13.91
CA LYS A 213 4.66 -8.13 15.19
C LYS A 213 4.66 -9.62 14.89
N TRP A 214 5.82 -10.19 14.86
CA TRP A 214 6.06 -11.62 14.73
C TRP A 214 6.86 -12.15 15.91
#